data_c81b0c8d08fd3f56229da5a4eb971dea
#
_entry.id   c81b0c8d08fd3f56229da5a4eb971dea
#
_cell.length_a   1.000
_cell.length_b   1.000
_cell.length_c   1.000
_cell.angle_alpha   90.00
_cell.angle_beta   90.00
_cell.angle_gamma   90.00
#
_symmetry.space_group_name_H-M   'P 1'
#
loop_
_entity.id
_entity.type
_entity.pdbx_description
1 polymer ?
#
loop_
_entity_poly.entity_id
_entity_poly.type
_entity_poly.pdbx_seq_one_letter_code
_entity_poly.pdbx_strand_id
1 'polypeptide(L)'
;MHLSLSANCTLASARASINCRSISCKAAVLGGMRVCRYRGFAYLEPNTLPLPLAMTWQREAELSLPDGSRLVFERQCGGGLAVVRLDVDKLQIRNRQGGERFQPDCRRPSRTLKHLLQEAAMPPWLRARLPLLYWGDELAIVPGIGVACELQASEDEEGLEVYWQP
;
A
#
# COMPACT_ATOMS: atom_id res chain seq x y z
N MET A 1 6.11 33.72 -1.67
CA MET A 1 5.25 32.91 -2.55
C MET A 1 5.85 31.51 -2.61
N HIS A 2 5.43 30.65 -1.71
CA HIS A 2 5.81 29.23 -1.70
C HIS A 2 4.67 28.43 -2.36
N LEU A 3 4.96 27.89 -3.54
CA LEU A 3 4.08 26.89 -4.18
C LEU A 3 4.42 25.55 -3.56
N SER A 4 3.53 25.06 -2.70
CA SER A 4 3.51 23.69 -2.22
C SER A 4 3.05 22.82 -3.39
N LEU A 5 3.97 22.09 -4.01
CA LEU A 5 3.63 20.99 -4.91
C LEU A 5 3.32 19.77 -4.04
N SER A 6 2.05 19.54 -3.77
CA SER A 6 1.61 18.24 -3.29
C SER A 6 1.87 17.23 -4.41
N ALA A 7 2.81 16.32 -4.17
CA ALA A 7 3.08 15.19 -5.05
C ALA A 7 1.86 14.26 -5.04
N ASN A 8 0.94 14.49 -5.98
CA ASN A 8 -0.06 13.49 -6.33
C ASN A 8 0.66 12.21 -6.74
N CYS A 9 0.53 11.17 -5.93
CA CYS A 9 0.93 9.82 -6.26
C CYS A 9 0.20 9.39 -7.54
N THR A 10 0.82 9.63 -8.66
CA THR A 10 0.29 9.24 -9.97
C THR A 10 0.54 7.74 -10.08
N LEU A 11 -0.49 6.95 -9.80
CA LEU A 11 -0.59 5.57 -10.25
C LEU A 11 -0.39 5.56 -11.78
N ALA A 12 0.85 5.38 -12.22
CA ALA A 12 1.19 5.22 -13.62
C ALA A 12 0.81 3.80 -14.07
N SER A 13 -0.47 3.45 -13.91
CA SER A 13 -1.10 2.36 -14.62
C SER A 13 -1.54 2.93 -15.97
N ALA A 14 -1.09 2.36 -17.07
CA ALA A 14 -1.48 2.77 -18.41
C ALA A 14 -3.01 2.60 -18.55
N ARG A 15 -3.76 3.69 -18.37
CA ARG A 15 -5.20 3.71 -18.58
C ARG A 15 -5.48 3.72 -20.08
N ALA A 16 -5.66 2.55 -20.67
CA ALA A 16 -6.31 2.45 -21.96
C ALA A 16 -7.83 2.53 -21.74
N SER A 17 -8.45 3.63 -22.16
CA SER A 17 -9.90 3.78 -22.15
C SER A 17 -10.50 2.90 -23.26
N ILE A 18 -10.74 1.63 -22.95
CA ILE A 18 -11.47 0.72 -23.82
C ILE A 18 -12.89 0.61 -23.26
N ASN A 19 -13.83 1.20 -23.98
CA ASN A 19 -15.26 1.10 -23.66
C ASN A 19 -15.75 -0.32 -23.98
N CYS A 20 -15.52 -1.27 -23.11
CA CYS A 20 -15.85 -2.68 -23.33
C CYS A 20 -17.02 -3.10 -22.47
N ARG A 21 -18.23 -3.05 -23.05
CA ARG A 21 -19.48 -3.52 -22.42
C ARG A 21 -19.65 -5.04 -22.31
N SER A 22 -18.71 -5.84 -22.83
CA SER A 22 -18.92 -7.28 -22.98
C SER A 22 -17.71 -8.17 -22.65
N ILE A 23 -16.92 -7.87 -21.62
CA ILE A 23 -15.93 -8.84 -21.14
C ILE A 23 -16.41 -9.36 -19.78
N SER A 24 -16.94 -10.56 -19.78
CA SER A 24 -17.13 -11.38 -18.59
C SER A 24 -15.79 -11.55 -17.87
N CYS A 25 -15.78 -11.57 -16.54
CA CYS A 25 -14.62 -11.56 -15.62
C CYS A 25 -13.57 -12.68 -15.80
N LYS A 26 -13.17 -13.00 -17.03
CA LYS A 26 -12.03 -13.89 -17.32
C LYS A 26 -10.87 -13.06 -17.81
N ALA A 27 -9.80 -13.01 -17.02
CA ALA A 27 -8.55 -12.40 -17.43
C ALA A 27 -8.06 -13.05 -18.74
N ALA A 28 -7.98 -12.28 -19.81
CA ALA A 28 -7.31 -12.72 -21.02
C ALA A 28 -5.79 -12.52 -20.80
N VAL A 29 -5.02 -13.59 -20.94
CA VAL A 29 -3.56 -13.55 -20.83
C VAL A 29 -2.98 -13.40 -22.24
N LEU A 30 -2.22 -12.34 -22.48
CA LEU A 30 -1.49 -12.10 -23.72
C LEU A 30 -0.03 -11.78 -23.39
N GLY A 31 0.91 -12.60 -23.84
CA GLY A 31 2.35 -12.28 -23.75
C GLY A 31 2.85 -12.01 -22.33
N GLY A 32 2.39 -12.77 -21.32
CA GLY A 32 2.80 -12.56 -19.93
C GLY A 32 2.03 -11.44 -19.19
N MET A 33 1.09 -10.77 -19.87
CA MET A 33 0.22 -9.75 -19.30
C MET A 33 -1.21 -10.27 -19.20
N ARG A 34 -1.97 -9.82 -18.20
CA ARG A 34 -3.39 -10.08 -18.04
C ARG A 34 -4.21 -8.80 -18.11
N VAL A 35 -5.35 -8.85 -18.77
CA VAL A 35 -6.32 -7.76 -18.78
C VAL A 35 -7.29 -7.95 -17.62
N CYS A 36 -7.34 -6.99 -16.71
CA CYS A 36 -8.23 -6.98 -15.56
C CYS A 36 -9.28 -5.89 -15.71
N ARG A 37 -10.52 -6.16 -15.30
CA ARG A 37 -11.59 -5.16 -15.28
C ARG A 37 -11.92 -4.76 -13.84
N TYR A 38 -11.92 -3.46 -13.58
CA TYR A 38 -12.29 -2.92 -12.27
C TYR A 38 -12.98 -1.56 -12.42
N ARG A 39 -14.16 -1.41 -11.82
CA ARG A 39 -14.97 -0.17 -11.83
C ARG A 39 -15.19 0.44 -13.23
N GLY A 40 -15.41 -0.41 -14.24
CA GLY A 40 -15.68 0.03 -15.62
C GLY A 40 -14.44 0.29 -16.47
N PHE A 41 -13.23 0.19 -15.91
CA PHE A 41 -11.96 0.35 -16.61
C PHE A 41 -11.27 -1.00 -16.85
N ALA A 42 -10.53 -1.09 -17.95
CA ALA A 42 -9.62 -2.18 -18.24
C ALA A 42 -8.20 -1.79 -17.83
N TYR A 43 -7.50 -2.72 -17.19
CA TYR A 43 -6.12 -2.57 -16.73
C TYR A 43 -5.28 -3.68 -17.34
N LEU A 44 -4.09 -3.33 -17.76
CA LEU A 44 -3.11 -4.30 -18.23
C LEU A 44 -2.09 -4.50 -17.11
N GLU A 45 -2.04 -5.72 -16.57
CA GLU A 45 -1.23 -6.07 -15.41
C GLU A 45 -0.29 -7.24 -15.74
N PRO A 46 0.91 -7.29 -15.18
CA PRO A 46 1.74 -8.48 -15.28
C PRO A 46 1.02 -9.70 -14.71
N ASN A 47 1.10 -10.84 -15.43
CA ASN A 47 0.52 -12.10 -14.96
C ASN A 47 1.49 -12.83 -14.02
N THR A 48 1.94 -12.12 -12.97
CA THR A 48 2.84 -12.65 -11.95
C THR A 48 2.08 -12.99 -10.68
N LEU A 49 2.48 -14.07 -10.01
CA LEU A 49 2.00 -14.39 -8.68
C LEU A 49 2.71 -13.50 -7.65
N PRO A 50 2.04 -13.14 -6.54
CA PRO A 50 2.70 -12.48 -5.44
C PRO A 50 3.87 -13.34 -4.93
N LEU A 51 5.06 -12.75 -4.87
CA LEU A 51 6.23 -13.41 -4.29
C LEU A 51 6.17 -13.31 -2.75
N PRO A 52 6.65 -14.34 -2.04
CA PRO A 52 6.76 -14.27 -0.59
C PRO A 52 7.62 -13.08 -0.17
N LEU A 53 7.11 -12.28 0.74
CA LEU A 53 7.78 -11.11 1.25
C LEU A 53 8.00 -11.26 2.75
N ALA A 54 9.27 -11.24 3.17
CA ALA A 54 9.69 -11.24 4.57
C ALA A 54 11.01 -10.47 4.64
N MET A 55 10.92 -9.16 4.84
CA MET A 55 12.07 -8.26 4.88
C MET A 55 12.00 -7.41 6.13
N THR A 56 13.15 -7.03 6.67
CA THR A 56 13.25 -6.05 7.75
C THR A 56 13.73 -4.74 7.15
N TRP A 57 13.06 -3.63 7.48
CA TRP A 57 13.49 -2.30 7.07
C TRP A 57 14.76 -1.90 7.81
N GLN A 58 15.77 -1.44 7.07
CA GLN A 58 17.07 -1.03 7.61
C GLN A 58 17.29 0.49 7.49
N ARG A 59 16.21 1.26 7.55
CA ARG A 59 16.21 2.73 7.48
C ARG A 59 16.56 3.31 6.10
N GLU A 60 16.43 2.52 5.05
CA GLU A 60 16.58 2.98 3.68
C GLU A 60 15.46 3.98 3.33
N ALA A 61 15.79 4.99 2.52
CA ALA A 61 14.78 5.91 1.96
C ALA A 61 13.91 5.22 0.90
N GLU A 62 14.48 4.24 0.18
CA GLU A 62 13.78 3.43 -0.80
C GLU A 62 14.16 1.96 -0.65
N LEU A 63 13.17 1.09 -0.73
CA LEU A 63 13.34 -0.36 -0.69
C LEU A 63 12.69 -1.00 -1.91
N SER A 64 13.50 -1.64 -2.75
CA SER A 64 13.02 -2.43 -3.89
C SER A 64 12.50 -3.79 -3.42
N LEU A 65 11.30 -4.15 -3.87
CA LEU A 65 10.68 -5.43 -3.55
C LEU A 65 10.93 -6.47 -4.65
N PRO A 66 10.87 -7.77 -4.31
CA PRO A 66 11.16 -8.85 -5.27
C PRO A 66 10.26 -8.88 -6.51
N ASP A 67 9.08 -8.28 -6.43
CA ASP A 67 8.10 -8.20 -7.51
C ASP A 67 8.31 -6.99 -8.45
N GLY A 68 9.39 -6.23 -8.23
CA GLY A 68 9.74 -5.03 -9.00
C GLY A 68 9.06 -3.75 -8.50
N SER A 69 8.17 -3.84 -7.51
CA SER A 69 7.59 -2.66 -6.85
C SER A 69 8.57 -2.03 -5.86
N ARG A 70 8.25 -0.83 -5.35
CA ARG A 70 9.09 -0.09 -4.39
C ARG A 70 8.28 0.41 -3.22
N LEU A 71 8.93 0.45 -2.05
CA LEU A 71 8.50 1.26 -0.91
C LEU A 71 9.40 2.48 -0.80
N VAL A 72 8.78 3.65 -0.64
CA VAL A 72 9.46 4.92 -0.40
C VAL A 72 9.10 5.36 1.00
N PHE A 73 10.11 5.69 1.78
CA PHE A 73 10.00 6.08 3.19
C PHE A 73 10.35 7.57 3.32
N GLU A 74 9.39 8.38 3.73
CA GLU A 74 9.56 9.81 3.89
C GLU A 74 9.36 10.20 5.36
N ARG A 75 10.28 11.01 5.88
CA ARG A 75 10.16 11.58 7.22
C ARG A 75 9.43 12.90 7.14
N GLN A 76 8.47 13.10 8.03
CA GLN A 76 7.71 14.33 8.13
C GLN A 76 7.34 14.61 9.58
N CYS A 77 7.03 15.87 9.93
CA CYS A 77 6.49 16.24 11.22
C CYS A 77 4.95 16.17 11.17
N GLY A 78 4.34 15.71 12.26
CA GLY A 78 2.89 15.77 12.43
C GLY A 78 2.11 14.68 11.72
N GLY A 79 2.73 13.54 11.37
CA GLY A 79 2.04 12.43 10.74
C GLY A 79 2.92 11.23 10.47
N GLY A 80 2.33 10.12 10.08
CA GLY A 80 3.04 8.86 9.83
C GLY A 80 3.28 8.07 11.11
N LEU A 81 4.17 7.08 11.04
CA LEU A 81 4.56 6.23 12.16
C LEU A 81 5.52 6.97 13.09
N ALA A 82 5.22 7.02 14.38
CA ALA A 82 6.06 7.71 15.38
C ALA A 82 7.43 7.04 15.54
N VAL A 83 8.45 7.56 14.86
CA VAL A 83 9.79 6.96 14.80
C VAL A 83 10.49 6.99 16.16
N VAL A 84 10.23 8.03 16.96
CA VAL A 84 10.89 8.24 18.25
C VAL A 84 10.46 7.21 19.31
N ARG A 85 9.21 6.74 19.22
CA ARG A 85 8.61 5.80 20.19
C ARG A 85 8.85 4.33 19.86
N LEU A 86 9.30 4.05 18.64
CA LEU A 86 9.38 2.70 18.11
C LEU A 86 10.82 2.27 17.87
N ASP A 87 11.08 1.03 18.25
CA ASP A 87 12.29 0.34 17.83
C ASP A 87 12.11 -0.03 16.34
N VAL A 88 12.58 0.89 15.47
CA VAL A 88 12.41 0.76 14.02
C VAL A 88 13.12 -0.46 13.43
N ASP A 89 14.08 -1.03 14.15
CA ASP A 89 14.77 -2.25 13.73
C ASP A 89 13.83 -3.48 13.77
N LYS A 90 12.67 -3.35 14.39
CA LYS A 90 11.60 -4.35 14.40
C LYS A 90 10.55 -4.17 13.30
N LEU A 91 10.70 -3.17 12.43
CA LEU A 91 9.76 -2.95 11.34
C LEU A 91 9.96 -3.99 10.24
N GLN A 92 9.02 -4.89 10.11
CA GLN A 92 9.05 -5.97 9.14
C GLN A 92 8.04 -5.76 8.02
N ILE A 93 8.42 -6.11 6.81
CA ILE A 93 7.60 -6.00 5.62
C ILE A 93 7.20 -7.42 5.22
N ARG A 94 5.89 -7.68 5.23
CA ARG A 94 5.32 -9.01 4.96
C ARG A 94 4.17 -8.92 3.96
N ASN A 95 3.88 -10.02 3.27
CA ASN A 95 2.66 -10.14 2.49
C ASN A 95 1.44 -10.23 3.41
N ARG A 96 0.31 -9.85 2.84
CA ARG A 96 -0.99 -10.06 3.44
C ARG A 96 -1.30 -11.55 3.59
N GLN A 97 -1.74 -11.97 4.79
CA GLN A 97 -2.11 -13.36 5.10
C GLN A 97 -3.63 -13.57 5.09
N GLY A 98 -4.41 -12.50 5.22
CA GLY A 98 -5.85 -12.53 5.36
C GLY A 98 -6.31 -12.54 6.82
N GLY A 99 -7.47 -11.94 7.06
CA GLY A 99 -8.01 -11.82 8.43
C GLY A 99 -7.48 -10.63 9.22
N GLU A 100 -6.52 -9.88 8.68
CA GLU A 100 -5.96 -8.71 9.35
C GLU A 100 -7.05 -7.70 9.69
N ARG A 101 -6.96 -7.14 10.89
CA ARG A 101 -7.73 -6.00 11.33
C ARG A 101 -6.82 -4.79 11.45
N PHE A 102 -7.38 -3.62 11.16
CA PHE A 102 -6.62 -2.39 11.16
C PHE A 102 -7.48 -1.22 11.61
N GLN A 103 -6.89 -0.30 12.36
CA GLN A 103 -7.55 0.90 12.87
C GLN A 103 -6.70 2.13 12.55
N PRO A 104 -6.92 2.77 11.40
CA PRO A 104 -6.19 3.98 11.03
C PRO A 104 -6.70 5.25 11.72
N ASP A 105 -7.88 5.21 12.34
CA ASP A 105 -8.52 6.34 13.02
C ASP A 105 -8.99 5.88 14.40
N CYS A 106 -8.44 6.45 15.45
CA CYS A 106 -8.79 6.12 16.86
C CYS A 106 -10.25 6.41 17.20
N ARG A 107 -10.93 7.27 16.45
CA ARG A 107 -12.34 7.61 16.64
C ARG A 107 -13.28 6.55 16.06
N ARG A 108 -12.77 5.61 15.29
CA ARG A 108 -13.52 4.55 14.63
C ARG A 108 -13.07 3.17 15.10
N PRO A 109 -13.96 2.20 15.18
CA PRO A 109 -13.58 0.84 15.58
C PRO A 109 -12.65 0.20 14.55
N SER A 110 -11.81 -0.71 15.02
CA SER A 110 -10.98 -1.56 14.17
C SER A 110 -11.84 -2.32 13.15
N ARG A 111 -11.39 -2.34 11.89
CA ARG A 111 -12.09 -2.96 10.76
C ARG A 111 -11.21 -3.98 10.05
N THR A 112 -11.84 -4.87 9.29
CA THR A 112 -11.05 -5.80 8.48
C THR A 112 -10.30 -5.04 7.38
N LEU A 113 -9.05 -5.37 7.17
CA LEU A 113 -8.22 -4.76 6.13
C LEU A 113 -8.87 -4.91 4.74
N LYS A 114 -9.58 -6.02 4.51
CA LYS A 114 -10.35 -6.24 3.27
C LYS A 114 -11.35 -5.10 3.00
N HIS A 115 -12.09 -4.65 4.00
CA HIS A 115 -13.07 -3.57 3.86
C HIS A 115 -12.38 -2.22 3.61
N LEU A 116 -11.33 -1.90 4.36
CA LEU A 116 -10.58 -0.66 4.18
C LEU A 116 -9.99 -0.55 2.77
N LEU A 117 -9.40 -1.64 2.25
CA LEU A 117 -8.88 -1.67 0.89
C LEU A 117 -9.98 -1.59 -0.19
N GLN A 118 -11.20 -2.05 0.11
CA GLN A 118 -12.36 -1.88 -0.78
C GLN A 118 -12.85 -0.43 -0.81
N GLU A 119 -12.90 0.21 0.34
CA GLU A 119 -13.27 1.63 0.47
C GLU A 119 -12.25 2.55 -0.22
N ALA A 120 -10.97 2.26 -0.05
CA ALA A 120 -9.89 2.94 -0.76
C ALA A 120 -9.85 2.66 -2.28
N ALA A 121 -10.83 1.89 -2.79
CA ALA A 121 -10.93 1.55 -4.20
C ALA A 121 -9.70 0.84 -4.77
N MET A 122 -8.88 0.20 -3.94
CA MET A 122 -7.73 -0.54 -4.40
C MET A 122 -8.15 -1.78 -5.20
N PRO A 123 -7.63 -1.99 -6.43
CA PRO A 123 -7.96 -3.15 -7.25
C PRO A 123 -7.54 -4.47 -6.59
N PRO A 124 -8.28 -5.59 -6.83
CA PRO A 124 -8.00 -6.88 -6.19
C PRO A 124 -6.58 -7.41 -6.42
N TRP A 125 -6.00 -7.21 -7.59
CA TRP A 125 -4.64 -7.65 -7.92
C TRP A 125 -3.57 -6.87 -7.19
N LEU A 126 -3.78 -5.57 -6.94
CA LEU A 126 -2.88 -4.77 -6.10
C LEU A 126 -3.00 -5.17 -4.64
N ARG A 127 -4.21 -5.52 -4.14
CA ARG A 127 -4.38 -5.98 -2.76
C ARG A 127 -3.61 -7.26 -2.47
N ALA A 128 -3.45 -8.14 -3.47
CA ALA A 128 -2.70 -9.39 -3.32
C ALA A 128 -1.18 -9.17 -3.22
N ARG A 129 -0.68 -8.08 -3.79
CA ARG A 129 0.74 -7.72 -3.82
C ARG A 129 1.11 -6.67 -2.78
N LEU A 130 0.12 -6.07 -2.12
CA LEU A 130 0.32 -4.97 -1.17
C LEU A 130 1.27 -5.40 -0.03
N PRO A 131 2.41 -4.75 0.12
CA PRO A 131 3.28 -4.98 1.27
C PRO A 131 2.64 -4.37 2.52
N LEU A 132 2.66 -5.12 3.61
CA LEU A 132 2.19 -4.69 4.92
C LEU A 132 3.39 -4.54 5.85
N LEU A 133 3.42 -3.45 6.60
CA LEU A 133 4.50 -3.18 7.54
C LEU A 133 4.03 -3.49 8.96
N TYR A 134 4.75 -4.39 9.61
CA TYR A 134 4.48 -4.84 10.98
C TYR A 134 5.56 -4.36 11.92
N TRP A 135 5.18 -3.91 13.08
CA TRP A 135 6.07 -3.67 14.21
C TRP A 135 5.94 -4.84 15.19
N GLY A 136 6.91 -5.74 15.16
CA GLY A 136 6.75 -7.05 15.80
C GLY A 136 5.61 -7.84 15.15
N ASP A 137 4.56 -8.12 15.91
CA ASP A 137 3.36 -8.83 15.41
C ASP A 137 2.17 -7.90 15.11
N GLU A 138 2.31 -6.61 15.38
CA GLU A 138 1.26 -5.63 15.17
C GLU A 138 1.35 -5.02 13.77
N LEU A 139 0.21 -4.92 13.09
CA LEU A 139 0.11 -4.25 11.79
C LEU A 139 0.21 -2.74 11.97
N ALA A 140 1.38 -2.18 11.68
CA ALA A 140 1.71 -0.78 11.92
C ALA A 140 1.32 0.14 10.77
N ILE A 141 1.65 -0.23 9.52
CA ILE A 141 1.40 0.61 8.35
C ILE A 141 0.79 -0.22 7.23
N VAL A 142 -0.24 0.35 6.60
CA VAL A 142 -0.83 -0.13 5.35
C VAL A 142 -0.67 0.97 4.30
N PRO A 143 0.24 0.83 3.33
CA PRO A 143 0.44 1.84 2.29
C PRO A 143 -0.86 2.15 1.54
N GLY A 144 -1.18 3.45 1.39
CA GLY A 144 -2.42 3.92 0.78
C GLY A 144 -3.65 3.90 1.69
N ILE A 145 -3.53 3.43 2.96
CA ILE A 145 -4.59 3.51 3.98
C ILE A 145 -4.14 4.40 5.14
N GLY A 146 -2.92 4.15 5.67
CA GLY A 146 -2.36 4.93 6.76
C GLY A 146 -1.61 4.09 7.79
N VAL A 147 -1.44 4.67 8.98
CA VAL A 147 -0.74 4.10 10.13
C VAL A 147 -1.76 3.71 11.21
N ALA A 148 -1.48 2.63 11.96
CA ALA A 148 -2.29 2.24 13.11
C ALA A 148 -2.38 3.40 14.12
N CYS A 149 -3.59 3.69 14.62
CA CYS A 149 -3.84 4.91 15.38
C CYS A 149 -2.96 5.04 16.63
N GLU A 150 -2.63 3.93 17.27
CA GLU A 150 -1.79 3.90 18.49
C GLU A 150 -0.33 4.20 18.20
N LEU A 151 0.11 4.03 16.95
CA LEU A 151 1.48 4.18 16.49
C LEU A 151 1.71 5.47 15.69
N GLN A 152 0.69 6.32 15.56
CA GLN A 152 0.80 7.59 14.84
C GLN A 152 1.64 8.59 15.60
N ALA A 153 2.44 9.36 14.85
CA ALA A 153 3.14 10.53 15.36
C ALA A 153 2.15 11.65 15.71
N SER A 154 2.39 12.34 16.83
CA SER A 154 1.68 13.56 17.20
C SER A 154 2.09 14.72 16.30
N GLU A 155 1.37 15.87 16.38
CA GLU A 155 1.60 17.04 15.52
C GLU A 155 3.05 17.58 15.59
N ASP A 156 3.68 17.46 16.75
CA ASP A 156 5.06 17.95 16.99
C ASP A 156 6.13 16.83 16.88
N GLU A 157 5.72 15.59 16.59
CA GLU A 157 6.64 14.46 16.48
C GLU A 157 7.08 14.20 15.04
N GLU A 158 8.33 13.71 14.91
CA GLU A 158 8.80 13.16 13.64
C GLU A 158 8.16 11.81 13.38
N GLY A 159 7.52 11.68 12.22
CA GLY A 159 6.91 10.45 11.77
C GLY A 159 7.47 9.96 10.44
N LEU A 160 7.20 8.69 10.15
CA LEU A 160 7.59 8.01 8.93
C LEU A 160 6.35 7.72 8.10
N GLU A 161 6.27 8.32 6.93
CA GLU A 161 5.27 7.98 5.93
C GLU A 161 5.82 6.98 4.91
N VAL A 162 4.96 6.05 4.47
CA VAL A 162 5.38 4.98 3.56
C VAL A 162 4.48 4.93 2.35
N TYR A 163 5.08 5.10 1.19
CA TYR A 163 4.42 5.04 -0.10
C TYR A 163 4.82 3.78 -0.86
N TRP A 164 3.83 3.08 -1.40
CA TRP A 164 4.06 1.93 -2.27
C TRP A 164 3.86 2.32 -3.73
N GLN A 165 4.85 2.02 -4.55
CA GLN A 165 4.85 2.18 -5.99
C GLN A 165 4.84 0.78 -6.63
N PRO A 166 3.67 0.28 -7.07
CA PRO A 166 3.50 -1.06 -7.63
C PRO A 166 4.11 -1.23 -9.01
#